data_8519ae95a77f4b1ca44bc8993b64971b
#
_entry.id   8519ae95a77f4b1ca44bc8993b64971b
#
_cell.length_a   1.000
_cell.length_b   1.000
_cell.length_c   1.000
_cell.angle_alpha   90.00
_cell.angle_beta   90.00
_cell.angle_gamma   90.00
#
_symmetry.space_group_name_H-M   'P 1'
#
loop_
_entity.id
_entity.type
_entity.pdbx_description
1 polymer ?
#
loop_
_entity_poly.entity_id
_entity_poly.type
_entity_poly.pdbx_seq_one_letter_code
_entity_poly.pdbx_strand_id
1 'polypeptide(L)'
;MILDFSRRCFEDAFEIPYPEGFEIVTKWVDIQKKNYEAIRNFNNAMEAIIYAQDGSMSGFDSRRNMHGRGRGDSLHFVNFKAQELERTFPGFTLKGHPNLRESDYSDPGSLVEIQGISYSSAFLTNLSFCLRSILTFGQESRIKRIVEIGSGYGASARIFKIFNPSVRYVLIDLPESLFFAQVFINLNFPEAKTCYVNSNEKINVDQYDFIFVPVQFCESIAGGDFDIAIDTRSLQEMPTTTVKYWMNFIENIINVEMFYSFNYFLNDKIRLHEKSGEEENLMCPILDPFWRVKYFKINPVLITKDSSSRNYLELCAWRIDSNQRNEDTLIQEASALFNIAEIYPKGSNDWFGNMWRSYWLNPAMETAQA
;
A
#
# COMPACT_ATOMS: atom_id res chain seq x y z
N MET A 1 3.16 -25.37 -13.67
CA MET A 1 4.28 -25.32 -12.70
C MET A 1 4.16 -24.13 -11.73
N ILE A 2 4.24 -22.84 -12.15
CA ILE A 2 4.09 -21.67 -11.24
C ILE A 2 2.75 -21.72 -10.49
N LEU A 3 1.64 -21.89 -11.22
CA LEU A 3 0.30 -21.93 -10.65
C LEU A 3 0.13 -23.03 -9.61
N ASP A 4 0.62 -24.24 -9.88
CA ASP A 4 0.50 -25.38 -8.96
C ASP A 4 1.38 -25.23 -7.73
N PHE A 5 2.55 -24.62 -7.89
CA PHE A 5 3.42 -24.29 -6.77
C PHE A 5 2.75 -23.25 -5.86
N SER A 6 2.21 -22.18 -6.43
CA SER A 6 1.53 -21.12 -5.67
C SER A 6 0.27 -21.61 -4.97
N ARG A 7 -0.48 -22.58 -5.57
CA ARG A 7 -1.62 -23.21 -4.90
C ARG A 7 -1.19 -23.98 -3.65
N ARG A 8 -0.16 -24.80 -3.74
CA ARG A 8 0.33 -25.55 -2.55
C ARG A 8 0.76 -24.59 -1.44
N CYS A 9 1.52 -23.55 -1.75
CA CYS A 9 1.92 -22.55 -0.76
C CYS A 9 0.71 -21.87 -0.10
N PHE A 10 -0.31 -21.56 -0.88
CA PHE A 10 -1.56 -21.01 -0.39
C PHE A 10 -2.32 -21.99 0.50
N GLU A 11 -2.51 -23.22 0.06
CA GLU A 11 -3.25 -24.27 0.81
C GLU A 11 -2.56 -24.55 2.15
N ASP A 12 -1.23 -24.64 2.19
CA ASP A 12 -0.46 -24.86 3.41
C ASP A 12 -0.64 -23.73 4.45
N ALA A 13 -0.83 -22.48 4.02
CA ALA A 13 -0.97 -21.33 4.90
C ALA A 13 -2.44 -21.03 5.28
N PHE A 14 -3.40 -21.37 4.43
CA PHE A 14 -4.80 -20.94 4.57
C PHE A 14 -5.49 -21.49 5.83
N GLU A 15 -5.14 -22.70 6.27
CA GLU A 15 -5.70 -23.34 7.46
C GLU A 15 -5.05 -22.89 8.78
N ILE A 16 -3.98 -22.10 8.71
CA ILE A 16 -3.25 -21.63 9.89
C ILE A 16 -3.97 -20.44 10.54
N PRO A 17 -4.24 -20.46 11.85
CA PRO A 17 -4.86 -19.35 12.54
C PRO A 17 -4.04 -18.06 12.45
N TYR A 18 -4.74 -16.91 12.43
CA TYR A 18 -4.11 -15.60 12.48
C TYR A 18 -3.47 -15.34 13.84
N PRO A 19 -2.43 -14.48 13.92
CA PRO A 19 -1.80 -14.11 15.17
C PRO A 19 -2.79 -13.39 16.11
N GLU A 20 -2.51 -13.44 17.41
CA GLU A 20 -3.29 -12.71 18.43
C GLU A 20 -3.31 -11.19 18.11
N GLY A 21 -4.49 -10.58 18.22
CA GLY A 21 -4.69 -9.16 17.90
C GLY A 21 -4.88 -8.85 16.41
N PHE A 22 -4.80 -9.87 15.54
CA PHE A 22 -5.13 -9.71 14.14
C PHE A 22 -6.55 -10.21 13.86
N GLU A 23 -7.41 -9.31 13.42
CA GLU A 23 -8.81 -9.58 13.08
C GLU A 23 -9.09 -9.24 11.63
N ILE A 24 -10.06 -9.92 11.04
CA ILE A 24 -10.53 -9.68 9.68
C ILE A 24 -11.99 -9.26 9.75
N VAL A 25 -12.34 -8.16 9.09
CA VAL A 25 -13.75 -7.75 8.97
C VAL A 25 -14.56 -8.79 8.19
N THR A 26 -15.83 -8.92 8.54
CA THR A 26 -16.75 -9.94 7.95
C THR A 26 -16.76 -9.93 6.42
N LYS A 27 -16.71 -8.75 5.82
CA LYS A 27 -16.61 -8.59 4.36
C LYS A 27 -15.43 -9.35 3.76
N TRP A 28 -14.26 -9.31 4.42
CA TRP A 28 -13.06 -10.00 3.94
C TRP A 28 -13.14 -11.52 4.09
N VAL A 29 -13.86 -12.02 5.10
CA VAL A 29 -14.14 -13.46 5.24
C VAL A 29 -14.88 -14.00 4.02
N ASP A 30 -15.87 -13.27 3.51
CA ASP A 30 -16.60 -13.68 2.31
C ASP A 30 -15.74 -13.57 1.04
N ILE A 31 -14.88 -12.55 0.95
CA ILE A 31 -13.92 -12.41 -0.15
C ILE A 31 -12.91 -13.55 -0.12
N GLN A 32 -12.40 -13.94 1.03
CA GLN A 32 -11.49 -15.08 1.18
C GLN A 32 -12.11 -16.38 0.68
N LYS A 33 -13.35 -16.69 1.06
CA LYS A 33 -14.07 -17.88 0.56
C LYS A 33 -14.17 -17.86 -0.96
N LYS A 34 -14.55 -16.73 -1.54
CA LYS A 34 -14.63 -16.55 -2.99
C LYS A 34 -13.29 -16.75 -3.67
N ASN A 35 -12.22 -16.17 -3.11
CA ASN A 35 -10.86 -16.31 -3.63
C ASN A 35 -10.39 -17.76 -3.53
N TYR A 36 -10.67 -18.44 -2.42
CA TYR A 36 -10.35 -19.86 -2.24
C TYR A 36 -10.94 -20.73 -3.35
N GLU A 37 -12.23 -20.54 -3.65
CA GLU A 37 -12.90 -21.24 -4.73
C GLU A 37 -12.31 -20.91 -6.11
N ALA A 38 -12.03 -19.62 -6.37
CA ALA A 38 -11.46 -19.18 -7.63
C ALA A 38 -10.04 -19.75 -7.85
N ILE A 39 -9.18 -19.71 -6.83
CA ILE A 39 -7.79 -20.20 -6.89
C ILE A 39 -7.75 -21.67 -7.29
N ARG A 40 -8.65 -22.48 -6.79
CA ARG A 40 -8.73 -23.92 -7.13
C ARG A 40 -9.15 -24.18 -8.56
N ASN A 41 -9.88 -23.26 -9.18
CA ASN A 41 -10.49 -23.42 -10.49
C ASN A 41 -9.74 -22.77 -11.65
N PHE A 42 -8.70 -21.95 -11.42
CA PHE A 42 -7.91 -21.38 -12.51
C PHE A 42 -7.21 -22.47 -13.31
N ASN A 43 -7.30 -22.41 -14.63
CA ASN A 43 -6.62 -23.34 -15.54
C ASN A 43 -5.20 -22.88 -15.89
N ASN A 44 -4.94 -21.59 -15.81
CA ASN A 44 -3.64 -21.01 -16.13
C ASN A 44 -3.38 -19.71 -15.33
N ALA A 45 -2.12 -19.27 -15.34
CA ALA A 45 -1.68 -18.12 -14.58
C ALA A 45 -2.32 -16.80 -15.05
N MET A 46 -2.65 -16.68 -16.34
CA MET A 46 -3.29 -15.47 -16.88
C MET A 46 -4.70 -15.27 -16.34
N GLU A 47 -5.48 -16.35 -16.16
CA GLU A 47 -6.78 -16.26 -15.51
C GLU A 47 -6.69 -15.70 -14.09
N ALA A 48 -5.69 -16.16 -13.32
CA ALA A 48 -5.45 -15.67 -11.97
C ALA A 48 -5.06 -14.17 -11.97
N ILE A 49 -4.21 -13.74 -12.89
CA ILE A 49 -3.79 -12.33 -12.98
C ILE A 49 -4.96 -11.43 -13.40
N ILE A 50 -5.73 -11.82 -14.41
CA ILE A 50 -6.91 -11.07 -14.85
C ILE A 50 -7.90 -10.93 -13.69
N TYR A 51 -8.16 -12.00 -12.94
CA TYR A 51 -9.01 -12.00 -11.77
C TYR A 51 -8.50 -11.03 -10.68
N ALA A 52 -7.18 -10.99 -10.45
CA ALA A 52 -6.58 -10.08 -9.49
C ALA A 52 -6.70 -8.61 -9.94
N GLN A 53 -6.36 -8.33 -11.19
CA GLN A 53 -6.31 -6.96 -11.74
C GLN A 53 -7.70 -6.37 -12.02
N ASP A 54 -8.71 -7.20 -12.26
CA ASP A 54 -10.08 -6.71 -12.45
C ASP A 54 -10.79 -6.33 -11.14
N GLY A 55 -10.12 -6.49 -10.00
CA GLY A 55 -10.63 -6.17 -8.69
C GLY A 55 -11.47 -7.29 -8.05
N SER A 56 -11.64 -8.43 -8.72
CA SER A 56 -12.41 -9.57 -8.18
C SER A 56 -11.77 -10.13 -6.91
N MET A 57 -10.44 -10.15 -6.84
CA MET A 57 -9.64 -10.57 -5.69
C MET A 57 -9.94 -9.75 -4.42
N SER A 58 -10.22 -8.47 -4.55
CA SER A 58 -10.50 -7.55 -3.43
C SER A 58 -12.00 -7.28 -3.23
N GLY A 59 -12.86 -7.93 -4.00
CA GLY A 59 -14.30 -7.65 -3.99
C GLY A 59 -14.68 -6.27 -4.51
N PHE A 60 -13.70 -5.51 -4.99
CA PHE A 60 -13.91 -4.23 -5.68
C PHE A 60 -13.86 -4.49 -7.18
N ASP A 61 -15.00 -4.57 -7.82
CA ASP A 61 -15.07 -4.51 -9.28
C ASP A 61 -14.62 -3.10 -9.70
N SER A 62 -13.31 -2.93 -9.88
CA SER A 62 -12.71 -1.65 -10.27
C SER A 62 -13.24 -1.17 -11.61
N ARG A 63 -13.68 -2.09 -12.45
CA ARG A 63 -14.26 -1.79 -13.77
C ARG A 63 -15.69 -1.26 -13.70
N ARG A 64 -16.48 -1.67 -12.69
CA ARG A 64 -17.86 -1.20 -12.49
C ARG A 64 -17.94 0.02 -11.59
N ASN A 65 -17.15 0.07 -10.52
CA ASN A 65 -17.34 1.06 -9.47
C ASN A 65 -16.62 2.39 -9.71
N MET A 66 -15.55 2.43 -10.50
CA MET A 66 -14.82 3.68 -10.71
C MET A 66 -15.38 4.55 -11.84
N HIS A 67 -16.10 4.01 -12.82
CA HIS A 67 -16.52 4.81 -13.98
C HIS A 67 -17.90 4.49 -14.55
N GLY A 68 -18.67 3.56 -14.00
CA GLY A 68 -20.01 3.20 -14.55
C GLY A 68 -20.02 2.72 -16.00
N ARG A 69 -18.87 2.43 -16.59
CA ARG A 69 -18.68 2.03 -17.97
C ARG A 69 -17.88 0.74 -18.04
N GLY A 70 -18.31 -0.17 -18.91
CA GLY A 70 -17.68 -1.47 -19.08
C GLY A 70 -16.20 -1.39 -19.48
N ARG A 71 -15.54 -2.49 -19.29
CA ARG A 71 -14.13 -2.85 -19.54
C ARG A 71 -13.25 -1.75 -20.16
N GLY A 72 -12.25 -1.31 -19.41
CA GLY A 72 -11.16 -0.48 -19.86
C GLY A 72 -11.18 0.94 -19.28
N ASP A 73 -10.03 1.39 -18.85
CA ASP A 73 -9.79 2.81 -18.54
C ASP A 73 -9.94 3.62 -19.84
N SER A 74 -10.63 4.74 -19.77
CA SER A 74 -10.70 5.60 -20.96
C SER A 74 -9.32 6.18 -21.27
N LEU A 75 -8.95 6.28 -22.55
CA LEU A 75 -7.72 6.92 -23.00
C LEU A 75 -7.51 8.29 -22.31
N HIS A 76 -8.60 9.07 -22.20
CA HIS A 76 -8.57 10.38 -21.55
C HIS A 76 -8.12 10.29 -20.07
N PHE A 77 -8.59 9.29 -19.34
CA PHE A 77 -8.30 9.15 -17.92
C PHE A 77 -6.86 8.67 -17.67
N VAL A 78 -6.38 7.73 -18.47
CA VAL A 78 -5.00 7.24 -18.38
C VAL A 78 -4.02 8.34 -18.80
N ASN A 79 -4.32 9.10 -19.86
CA ASN A 79 -3.54 10.27 -20.27
C ASN A 79 -3.49 11.34 -19.17
N PHE A 80 -4.63 11.63 -18.54
CA PHE A 80 -4.69 12.57 -17.42
C PHE A 80 -3.75 12.13 -16.28
N LYS A 81 -3.82 10.86 -15.88
CA LYS A 81 -2.92 10.33 -14.84
C LYS A 81 -1.45 10.40 -15.22
N ALA A 82 -1.10 10.10 -16.48
CA ALA A 82 0.26 10.20 -16.98
C ALA A 82 0.79 11.64 -16.90
N GLN A 83 0.00 12.63 -17.32
CA GLN A 83 0.34 14.04 -17.23
C GLN A 83 0.48 14.51 -15.77
N GLU A 84 -0.45 14.12 -14.90
CA GLU A 84 -0.39 14.47 -13.48
C GLU A 84 0.81 13.82 -12.78
N LEU A 85 1.21 12.62 -13.18
CA LEU A 85 2.40 11.95 -12.69
C LEU A 85 3.66 12.77 -13.03
N GLU A 86 3.87 13.12 -14.31
CA GLU A 86 5.02 13.91 -14.75
C GLU A 86 5.03 15.31 -14.13
N ARG A 87 3.86 15.93 -13.95
CA ARG A 87 3.73 17.22 -13.27
C ARG A 87 4.07 17.14 -11.79
N THR A 88 3.68 16.05 -11.14
CA THR A 88 3.84 15.86 -9.68
C THR A 88 5.27 15.52 -9.30
N PHE A 89 6.01 14.89 -10.20
CA PHE A 89 7.38 14.41 -9.96
C PHE A 89 8.37 15.06 -10.93
N PRO A 90 8.84 16.30 -10.64
CA PRO A 90 9.78 17.02 -11.49
C PRO A 90 11.04 16.20 -11.77
N GLY A 91 11.45 16.16 -13.02
CA GLY A 91 12.61 15.37 -13.49
C GLY A 91 12.27 13.91 -13.87
N PHE A 92 11.07 13.43 -13.56
CA PHE A 92 10.57 12.14 -14.03
C PHE A 92 9.73 12.32 -15.30
N THR A 93 9.98 11.48 -16.30
CA THR A 93 9.12 11.35 -17.48
C THR A 93 8.93 9.88 -17.83
N LEU A 94 7.74 9.50 -18.26
CA LEU A 94 7.45 8.13 -18.71
C LEU A 94 8.34 7.76 -19.92
N LYS A 95 8.56 8.70 -20.82
CA LYS A 95 9.45 8.52 -21.99
C LYS A 95 10.89 8.24 -21.59
N GLY A 96 11.37 8.85 -20.50
CA GLY A 96 12.71 8.63 -19.96
C GLY A 96 12.91 7.26 -19.31
N HIS A 97 11.80 6.56 -19.03
CA HIS A 97 11.80 5.28 -18.32
C HIS A 97 10.94 4.23 -19.04
N PRO A 98 11.32 3.81 -20.27
CA PRO A 98 10.48 2.93 -21.10
C PRO A 98 10.22 1.55 -20.48
N ASN A 99 11.05 1.12 -19.54
CA ASN A 99 10.85 -0.13 -18.78
C ASN A 99 9.76 -0.01 -17.71
N LEU A 100 9.41 1.22 -17.29
CA LEU A 100 8.30 1.48 -16.39
C LEU A 100 6.99 1.52 -17.16
N ARG A 101 6.57 0.37 -17.61
CA ARG A 101 5.34 0.12 -18.35
C ARG A 101 4.53 -0.99 -17.71
N GLU A 102 3.31 -1.13 -18.16
CA GLU A 102 2.48 -2.24 -17.70
C GLU A 102 3.13 -3.59 -17.99
N SER A 103 2.77 -4.61 -17.23
CA SER A 103 3.26 -5.97 -17.42
C SER A 103 2.73 -6.56 -18.74
N ASP A 104 3.55 -7.38 -19.41
CA ASP A 104 3.11 -8.16 -20.55
C ASP A 104 2.08 -9.25 -20.15
N TYR A 105 1.96 -9.51 -18.86
CA TYR A 105 0.98 -10.41 -18.25
C TYR A 105 -0.25 -9.69 -17.68
N SER A 106 -0.51 -8.44 -18.06
CA SER A 106 -1.67 -7.70 -17.58
C SER A 106 -2.92 -7.96 -18.43
N ASP A 107 -4.10 -7.65 -17.86
CA ASP A 107 -5.37 -7.73 -18.59
C ASP A 107 -5.33 -6.80 -19.81
N PRO A 108 -5.34 -7.32 -21.05
CA PRO A 108 -5.30 -6.48 -22.24
C PRO A 108 -6.45 -5.49 -22.34
N GLY A 109 -7.60 -5.81 -21.71
CA GLY A 109 -8.79 -4.96 -21.71
C GLY A 109 -8.66 -3.69 -20.85
N SER A 110 -7.61 -3.59 -20.02
CA SER A 110 -7.33 -2.42 -19.18
C SER A 110 -6.24 -1.52 -19.73
N LEU A 111 -5.60 -1.90 -20.85
CA LEU A 111 -4.43 -1.20 -21.39
C LEU A 111 -4.81 -0.05 -22.31
N VAL A 112 -4.05 1.03 -22.20
CA VAL A 112 -4.09 2.19 -23.09
C VAL A 112 -2.68 2.50 -23.56
N GLU A 113 -2.52 2.72 -24.85
CA GLU A 113 -1.23 3.09 -25.44
C GLU A 113 -1.01 4.60 -25.35
N ILE A 114 0.10 5.01 -24.76
CA ILE A 114 0.59 6.39 -24.72
C ILE A 114 1.99 6.40 -25.32
N GLN A 115 2.19 7.09 -26.43
CA GLN A 115 3.47 7.21 -27.12
C GLN A 115 4.13 5.84 -27.45
N GLY A 116 3.33 4.86 -27.84
CA GLY A 116 3.79 3.51 -28.18
C GLY A 116 4.05 2.59 -26.98
N ILE A 117 3.72 3.00 -25.77
CA ILE A 117 3.91 2.22 -24.55
C ILE A 117 2.55 1.99 -23.86
N SER A 118 2.31 0.76 -23.41
CA SER A 118 1.05 0.38 -22.77
C SER A 118 1.05 0.68 -21.28
N TYR A 119 -0.01 1.34 -20.82
CA TYR A 119 -0.26 1.67 -19.41
C TYR A 119 -1.69 1.33 -19.01
N SER A 120 -1.88 0.99 -17.74
CA SER A 120 -3.18 0.99 -17.08
C SER A 120 -3.26 2.12 -16.06
N SER A 121 -4.48 2.53 -15.69
CA SER A 121 -4.71 3.49 -14.61
C SER A 121 -4.16 2.96 -13.27
N ALA A 122 -4.29 1.66 -13.03
CA ALA A 122 -3.78 1.02 -11.82
C ALA A 122 -2.25 1.09 -11.76
N PHE A 123 -1.56 0.80 -12.87
CA PHE A 123 -0.10 0.91 -12.96
C PHE A 123 0.38 2.33 -12.65
N LEU A 124 -0.20 3.36 -13.29
CA LEU A 124 0.21 4.76 -13.07
C LEU A 124 -0.05 5.20 -11.62
N THR A 125 -1.10 4.68 -11.00
CA THR A 125 -1.36 4.91 -9.58
C THR A 125 -0.29 4.29 -8.69
N ASN A 126 0.04 3.01 -8.88
CA ASN A 126 1.10 2.34 -8.10
C ASN A 126 2.47 2.97 -8.38
N LEU A 127 2.73 3.38 -9.63
CA LEU A 127 3.95 4.12 -9.98
C LEU A 127 4.06 5.43 -9.19
N SER A 128 2.96 6.16 -8.99
CA SER A 128 2.97 7.39 -8.19
C SER A 128 3.36 7.14 -6.73
N PHE A 129 2.91 6.03 -6.13
CA PHE A 129 3.28 5.63 -4.78
C PHE A 129 4.77 5.31 -4.66
N CYS A 130 5.29 4.53 -5.62
CA CYS A 130 6.70 4.18 -5.66
C CYS A 130 7.59 5.42 -5.83
N LEU A 131 7.24 6.33 -6.76
CA LEU A 131 7.96 7.58 -6.98
C LEU A 131 7.94 8.47 -5.73
N ARG A 132 6.80 8.59 -5.05
CA ARG A 132 6.70 9.35 -3.81
C ARG A 132 7.62 8.77 -2.73
N SER A 133 7.59 7.48 -2.54
CA SER A 133 8.44 6.78 -1.58
C SER A 133 9.92 7.00 -1.88
N ILE A 134 10.33 6.79 -3.13
CA ILE A 134 11.73 6.96 -3.58
C ILE A 134 12.19 8.41 -3.38
N LEU A 135 11.42 9.38 -3.84
CA LEU A 135 11.78 10.79 -3.74
C LEU A 135 11.82 11.29 -2.29
N THR A 136 10.91 10.81 -1.44
CA THR A 136 10.90 11.18 -0.03
C THR A 136 12.08 10.54 0.70
N PHE A 137 12.44 9.30 0.37
CA PHE A 137 13.63 8.64 0.91
C PHE A 137 14.94 9.32 0.46
N GLY A 138 14.94 9.98 -0.70
CA GLY A 138 15.98 10.87 -1.19
C GLY A 138 16.97 10.25 -2.17
N GLN A 139 17.29 8.96 -2.07
CA GLN A 139 18.19 8.27 -3.00
C GLN A 139 17.73 6.83 -3.24
N GLU A 140 17.34 6.54 -4.47
CA GLU A 140 16.89 5.22 -4.90
C GLU A 140 17.91 4.11 -4.59
N SER A 141 19.20 4.37 -4.85
CA SER A 141 20.28 3.41 -4.62
C SER A 141 20.51 3.04 -3.15
N ARG A 142 20.01 3.83 -2.21
CA ARG A 142 20.07 3.54 -0.77
C ARG A 142 18.99 2.57 -0.34
N ILE A 143 17.89 2.46 -1.08
CA ILE A 143 16.78 1.56 -0.75
C ILE A 143 17.21 0.13 -1.06
N LYS A 144 17.43 -0.68 -0.02
CA LYS A 144 17.86 -2.08 -0.13
C LYS A 144 16.75 -3.06 0.22
N ARG A 145 15.95 -2.74 1.23
CA ARG A 145 14.92 -3.63 1.78
C ARG A 145 13.62 -2.88 1.97
N ILE A 146 12.57 -3.42 1.37
CA ILE A 146 11.20 -2.89 1.49
C ILE A 146 10.31 -3.97 2.08
N VAL A 147 9.40 -3.59 2.97
CA VAL A 147 8.31 -4.42 3.43
C VAL A 147 6.97 -3.75 3.07
N GLU A 148 6.05 -4.48 2.46
CA GLU A 148 4.71 -3.99 2.09
C GLU A 148 3.64 -4.76 2.85
N ILE A 149 2.78 -4.04 3.56
CA ILE A 149 1.62 -4.57 4.29
C ILE A 149 0.40 -4.44 3.40
N GLY A 150 -0.26 -5.56 3.12
CA GLY A 150 -1.37 -5.59 2.18
C GLY A 150 -0.90 -5.42 0.74
N SER A 151 0.03 -6.26 0.31
CA SER A 151 0.72 -6.16 -0.98
C SER A 151 -0.17 -6.44 -2.20
N GLY A 152 -1.39 -6.96 -1.98
CA GLY A 152 -2.30 -7.34 -3.06
C GLY A 152 -1.64 -8.31 -4.03
N TYR A 153 -1.72 -8.04 -5.33
CA TYR A 153 -1.09 -8.90 -6.35
C TYR A 153 0.37 -8.51 -6.66
N GLY A 154 1.01 -7.65 -5.86
CA GLY A 154 2.44 -7.33 -5.99
C GLY A 154 2.80 -6.24 -7.01
N ALA A 155 1.86 -5.35 -7.34
CA ALA A 155 2.09 -4.28 -8.33
C ALA A 155 3.24 -3.34 -7.93
N SER A 156 3.26 -2.87 -6.68
CA SER A 156 4.32 -1.99 -6.15
C SER A 156 5.67 -2.70 -6.15
N ALA A 157 5.69 -3.97 -5.72
CA ALA A 157 6.90 -4.78 -5.68
C ALA A 157 7.56 -4.91 -7.06
N ARG A 158 6.74 -5.13 -8.12
CA ARG A 158 7.23 -5.15 -9.50
C ARG A 158 7.85 -3.81 -9.90
N ILE A 159 7.21 -2.71 -9.60
CA ILE A 159 7.68 -1.36 -9.97
C ILE A 159 8.99 -1.04 -9.26
N PHE A 160 9.09 -1.27 -7.95
CA PHE A 160 10.33 -1.06 -7.20
C PHE A 160 11.49 -1.89 -7.73
N LYS A 161 11.23 -3.16 -8.12
CA LYS A 161 12.25 -4.04 -8.68
C LYS A 161 12.76 -3.57 -10.04
N ILE A 162 11.90 -2.92 -10.84
CA ILE A 162 12.31 -2.28 -12.12
C ILE A 162 13.18 -1.06 -11.85
N PHE A 163 12.82 -0.21 -10.88
CA PHE A 163 13.63 0.94 -10.48
C PHE A 163 14.99 0.51 -9.92
N ASN A 164 14.97 -0.41 -8.97
CA ASN A 164 16.18 -0.89 -8.29
C ASN A 164 16.23 -2.43 -8.33
N PRO A 165 16.93 -3.02 -9.32
CA PRO A 165 17.06 -4.48 -9.44
C PRO A 165 17.69 -5.16 -8.21
N SER A 166 18.42 -4.42 -7.38
CA SER A 166 19.05 -4.95 -6.16
C SER A 166 18.14 -4.97 -4.93
N VAL A 167 16.97 -4.34 -4.98
CA VAL A 167 16.05 -4.26 -3.84
C VAL A 167 15.58 -5.65 -3.42
N ARG A 168 15.50 -5.89 -2.11
CA ARG A 168 14.85 -7.03 -1.48
C ARG A 168 13.46 -6.61 -1.05
N TYR A 169 12.46 -7.34 -1.49
CA TYR A 169 11.07 -6.95 -1.28
C TYR A 169 10.30 -8.03 -0.52
N VAL A 170 9.77 -7.65 0.64
CA VAL A 170 8.92 -8.51 1.46
C VAL A 170 7.47 -8.10 1.26
N LEU A 171 6.66 -9.05 0.78
CA LEU A 171 5.22 -8.88 0.58
C LEU A 171 4.49 -9.57 1.72
N ILE A 172 3.76 -8.82 2.53
CA ILE A 172 2.91 -9.37 3.60
C ILE A 172 1.46 -9.19 3.20
N ASP A 173 0.69 -10.27 3.24
CA ASP A 173 -0.75 -10.24 2.96
C ASP A 173 -1.43 -11.51 3.48
N LEU A 174 -2.73 -11.59 3.29
CA LEU A 174 -3.51 -12.81 3.46
C LEU A 174 -3.03 -13.88 2.46
N PRO A 175 -3.07 -15.18 2.80
CA PRO A 175 -2.56 -16.24 1.95
C PRO A 175 -3.12 -16.23 0.51
N GLU A 176 -4.41 -15.92 0.36
CA GLU A 176 -5.05 -15.85 -0.96
C GLU A 176 -4.56 -14.67 -1.80
N SER A 177 -4.27 -13.52 -1.18
CA SER A 177 -3.67 -12.38 -1.88
C SER A 177 -2.25 -12.68 -2.32
N LEU A 178 -1.47 -13.33 -1.45
CA LEU A 178 -0.10 -13.75 -1.77
C LEU A 178 -0.04 -14.81 -2.89
N PHE A 179 -1.08 -15.62 -3.07
CA PHE A 179 -1.17 -16.50 -4.23
C PHE A 179 -1.09 -15.68 -5.53
N PHE A 180 -1.88 -14.60 -5.64
CA PHE A 180 -1.87 -13.74 -6.83
C PHE A 180 -0.54 -13.00 -6.99
N ALA A 181 0.01 -12.48 -5.88
CA ALA A 181 1.31 -11.83 -5.88
C ALA A 181 2.43 -12.77 -6.36
N GLN A 182 2.44 -14.01 -5.86
CA GLN A 182 3.44 -15.00 -6.24
C GLN A 182 3.34 -15.36 -7.73
N VAL A 183 2.14 -15.57 -8.25
CA VAL A 183 1.92 -15.84 -9.67
C VAL A 183 2.42 -14.66 -10.52
N PHE A 184 2.02 -13.44 -10.17
CA PHE A 184 2.37 -12.22 -10.91
C PHE A 184 3.88 -11.93 -10.89
N ILE A 185 4.50 -11.99 -9.73
CA ILE A 185 5.95 -11.72 -9.59
C ILE A 185 6.78 -12.76 -10.29
N ASN A 186 6.48 -14.05 -10.14
CA ASN A 186 7.24 -15.12 -10.80
C ASN A 186 7.13 -15.09 -12.34
N LEU A 187 6.01 -14.62 -12.90
CA LEU A 187 5.88 -14.41 -14.33
C LEU A 187 6.70 -13.22 -14.81
N ASN A 188 6.73 -12.12 -14.06
CA ASN A 188 7.47 -10.92 -14.44
C ASN A 188 8.99 -11.04 -14.21
N PHE A 189 9.41 -11.87 -13.25
CA PHE A 189 10.81 -12.07 -12.86
C PHE A 189 11.12 -13.56 -12.70
N PRO A 190 11.14 -14.34 -13.80
CA PRO A 190 11.30 -15.80 -13.72
C PRO A 190 12.66 -16.23 -13.14
N GLU A 191 13.68 -15.36 -13.21
CA GLU A 191 15.02 -15.62 -12.69
C GLU A 191 15.20 -15.11 -11.23
N ALA A 192 14.19 -14.43 -10.67
CA ALA A 192 14.29 -13.90 -9.32
C ALA A 192 14.27 -15.04 -8.29
N LYS A 193 15.11 -14.92 -7.27
CA LYS A 193 15.12 -15.84 -6.15
C LYS A 193 13.96 -15.50 -5.20
N THR A 194 12.94 -16.33 -5.19
CA THR A 194 11.74 -16.11 -4.38
C THR A 194 11.63 -17.09 -3.22
N CYS A 195 10.95 -16.69 -2.14
CA CYS A 195 10.62 -17.53 -1.00
C CYS A 195 9.17 -17.30 -0.59
N TYR A 196 8.45 -18.37 -0.29
CA TYR A 196 7.16 -18.32 0.40
C TYR A 196 7.36 -18.86 1.81
N VAL A 197 7.03 -18.04 2.81
CA VAL A 197 7.23 -18.36 4.22
C VAL A 197 6.09 -19.26 4.72
N ASN A 198 6.43 -20.36 5.36
CA ASN A 198 5.46 -21.35 5.88
C ASN A 198 5.66 -21.70 7.36
N SER A 199 6.51 -20.94 8.06
CA SER A 199 6.75 -21.08 9.49
C SER A 199 7.26 -19.76 10.08
N ASN A 200 7.28 -19.66 11.41
CA ASN A 200 7.86 -18.51 12.13
C ASN A 200 9.38 -18.60 12.33
N GLU A 201 10.07 -19.53 11.67
CA GLU A 201 11.53 -19.56 11.67
C GLU A 201 12.09 -18.29 11.00
N LYS A 202 13.15 -17.74 11.61
CA LYS A 202 13.76 -16.51 11.11
C LYS A 202 14.32 -16.69 9.72
N ILE A 203 13.95 -15.79 8.82
CA ILE A 203 14.41 -15.77 7.44
C ILE A 203 15.47 -14.68 7.23
N ASN A 204 16.50 -15.02 6.49
CA ASN A 204 17.47 -14.02 6.02
C ASN A 204 16.96 -13.36 4.74
N VAL A 205 16.47 -12.12 4.87
CA VAL A 205 15.88 -11.32 3.77
C VAL A 205 16.85 -11.15 2.61
N ASP A 206 18.15 -11.04 2.85
CA ASP A 206 19.15 -10.78 1.79
C ASP A 206 19.36 -11.95 0.84
N GLN A 207 18.89 -13.14 1.20
CA GLN A 207 19.02 -14.32 0.35
C GLN A 207 18.05 -14.37 -0.82
N TYR A 208 17.01 -13.52 -0.81
CA TYR A 208 15.92 -13.57 -1.77
C TYR A 208 15.66 -12.19 -2.40
N ASP A 209 15.15 -12.20 -3.62
CA ASP A 209 14.68 -11.00 -4.30
C ASP A 209 13.30 -10.60 -3.84
N PHE A 210 12.42 -11.60 -3.66
CA PHE A 210 11.07 -11.43 -3.13
C PHE A 210 10.75 -12.50 -2.09
N ILE A 211 10.09 -12.07 -1.02
CA ILE A 211 9.65 -12.94 0.06
C ILE A 211 8.16 -12.72 0.25
N PHE A 212 7.38 -13.79 0.15
CA PHE A 212 5.95 -13.78 0.39
C PHE A 212 5.69 -14.29 1.81
N VAL A 213 5.18 -13.44 2.67
CA VAL A 213 4.96 -13.72 4.09
C VAL A 213 3.47 -13.69 4.40
N PRO A 214 2.81 -14.85 4.55
CA PRO A 214 1.46 -14.87 5.10
C PRO A 214 1.43 -14.19 6.48
N VAL A 215 0.34 -13.47 6.75
CA VAL A 215 0.16 -12.77 8.04
C VAL A 215 0.45 -13.66 9.25
N GLN A 216 0.11 -14.94 9.16
CA GLN A 216 0.35 -15.95 10.19
C GLN A 216 1.83 -16.13 10.56
N PHE A 217 2.72 -15.77 9.65
CA PHE A 217 4.17 -16.00 9.79
C PHE A 217 4.99 -14.71 9.81
N CYS A 218 4.39 -13.57 10.16
CA CYS A 218 5.09 -12.28 10.20
C CYS A 218 6.28 -12.26 11.16
N GLU A 219 6.25 -13.07 12.22
CA GLU A 219 7.37 -13.18 13.14
C GLU A 219 8.67 -13.69 12.49
N SER A 220 8.59 -14.37 11.34
CA SER A 220 9.75 -14.85 10.60
C SER A 220 10.71 -13.73 10.19
N ILE A 221 10.21 -12.49 10.05
CA ILE A 221 11.00 -11.31 9.70
C ILE A 221 11.20 -10.35 10.90
N ALA A 222 10.78 -10.72 12.10
CA ALA A 222 10.93 -9.86 13.29
C ALA A 222 12.42 -9.61 13.61
N GLY A 223 12.73 -8.36 13.98
CA GLY A 223 14.10 -7.88 14.17
C GLY A 223 14.83 -7.56 12.87
N GLY A 224 14.17 -7.67 11.71
CA GLY A 224 14.73 -7.26 10.42
C GLY A 224 14.78 -5.74 10.28
N ASP A 225 15.83 -5.23 9.61
CA ASP A 225 15.96 -3.83 9.24
C ASP A 225 15.40 -3.61 7.85
N PHE A 226 14.55 -2.59 7.72
CA PHE A 226 13.94 -2.19 6.45
C PHE A 226 14.10 -0.68 6.22
N ASP A 227 14.43 -0.30 5.01
CA ASP A 227 14.52 1.10 4.64
C ASP A 227 13.13 1.73 4.57
N ILE A 228 12.16 0.99 4.00
CA ILE A 228 10.79 1.47 3.82
C ILE A 228 9.78 0.38 4.19
N ALA A 229 8.81 0.74 5.02
CA ALA A 229 7.54 0.02 5.12
C ALA A 229 6.48 0.74 4.28
N ILE A 230 5.70 -0.02 3.51
CA ILE A 230 4.67 0.49 2.61
C ILE A 230 3.33 -0.10 2.99
N ASP A 231 2.30 0.76 2.98
CA ASP A 231 0.91 0.35 3.00
C ASP A 231 0.13 1.19 1.99
N THR A 232 -0.56 0.55 1.08
CA THR A 232 -1.38 1.22 0.08
C THR A 232 -2.78 0.64 0.03
N ARG A 233 -3.76 1.39 0.56
CA ARG A 233 -5.19 1.04 0.59
C ARG A 233 -5.54 -0.20 1.40
N SER A 234 -4.65 -0.67 2.25
CA SER A 234 -4.86 -1.88 3.03
C SER A 234 -5.35 -1.57 4.45
N LEU A 235 -4.66 -0.71 5.19
CA LEU A 235 -5.06 -0.37 6.57
C LEU A 235 -6.48 0.20 6.66
N GLN A 236 -6.95 0.93 5.65
CA GLN A 236 -8.31 1.48 5.60
C GLN A 236 -9.43 0.41 5.58
N GLU A 237 -9.09 -0.83 5.30
CA GLU A 237 -10.03 -1.95 5.18
C GLU A 237 -9.97 -2.89 6.39
N MET A 238 -9.12 -2.56 7.35
CA MET A 238 -8.88 -3.35 8.54
C MET A 238 -9.59 -2.75 9.76
N PRO A 239 -10.02 -3.55 10.76
CA PRO A 239 -10.51 -3.02 12.02
C PRO A 239 -9.38 -2.33 12.78
N THR A 240 -9.76 -1.44 13.71
CA THR A 240 -8.80 -0.65 14.49
C THR A 240 -7.80 -1.54 15.27
N THR A 241 -8.24 -2.70 15.75
CA THR A 241 -7.36 -3.68 16.41
C THR A 241 -6.23 -4.14 15.49
N THR A 242 -6.55 -4.48 14.24
CA THR A 242 -5.57 -4.91 13.26
C THR A 242 -4.67 -3.77 12.78
N VAL A 243 -5.20 -2.53 12.68
CA VAL A 243 -4.36 -1.35 12.40
C VAL A 243 -3.33 -1.16 13.52
N LYS A 244 -3.76 -1.26 14.79
CA LYS A 244 -2.84 -1.18 15.95
C LYS A 244 -1.81 -2.32 15.94
N TYR A 245 -2.21 -3.53 15.56
CA TYR A 245 -1.28 -4.66 15.39
C TYR A 245 -0.18 -4.31 14.37
N TRP A 246 -0.54 -3.80 13.20
CA TRP A 246 0.43 -3.42 12.17
C TRP A 246 1.31 -2.25 12.58
N MET A 247 0.76 -1.25 13.26
CA MET A 247 1.58 -0.15 13.75
C MET A 247 2.59 -0.62 14.78
N ASN A 248 2.15 -1.46 15.75
CA ASN A 248 3.08 -2.10 16.69
C ASN A 248 4.14 -2.96 15.98
N PHE A 249 3.76 -3.68 14.92
CA PHE A 249 4.69 -4.47 14.13
C PHE A 249 5.78 -3.62 13.48
N ILE A 250 5.39 -2.51 12.82
CA ILE A 250 6.32 -1.58 12.17
C ILE A 250 7.20 -0.87 13.20
N GLU A 251 6.66 -0.53 14.36
CA GLU A 251 7.34 0.29 15.37
C GLU A 251 8.25 -0.53 16.28
N ASN A 252 7.84 -1.73 16.64
CA ASN A 252 8.47 -2.49 17.72
C ASN A 252 8.98 -3.87 17.32
N ILE A 253 8.45 -4.48 16.26
CA ILE A 253 8.80 -5.85 15.89
C ILE A 253 9.84 -5.88 14.78
N ILE A 254 9.74 -4.99 13.81
CA ILE A 254 10.75 -4.75 12.77
C ILE A 254 11.34 -3.35 12.94
N ASN A 255 12.51 -3.12 12.36
CA ASN A 255 13.13 -1.80 12.36
C ASN A 255 12.95 -1.14 11.00
N VAL A 256 12.20 -0.02 10.95
CA VAL A 256 11.87 0.67 9.70
C VAL A 256 12.38 2.09 9.75
N GLU A 257 13.09 2.54 8.71
CA GLU A 257 13.58 3.92 8.61
C GLU A 257 12.49 4.89 8.15
N MET A 258 11.67 4.51 7.17
CA MET A 258 10.56 5.33 6.65
C MET A 258 9.28 4.51 6.48
N PHE A 259 8.16 5.05 6.94
CA PHE A 259 6.82 4.52 6.66
C PHE A 259 6.12 5.36 5.60
N TYR A 260 5.65 4.71 4.53
CA TYR A 260 4.79 5.27 3.51
C TYR A 260 3.40 4.66 3.61
N SER A 261 2.37 5.49 3.71
CA SER A 261 0.99 5.04 3.74
C SER A 261 0.13 5.84 2.77
N PHE A 262 -0.78 5.15 2.09
CA PHE A 262 -1.77 5.75 1.21
C PHE A 262 -3.14 5.15 1.49
N ASN A 263 -3.98 5.90 2.20
CA ASN A 263 -5.30 5.46 2.64
C ASN A 263 -6.34 6.58 2.56
N TYR A 264 -7.61 6.24 2.70
CA TYR A 264 -8.66 7.24 2.94
C TYR A 264 -8.40 7.94 4.27
N PHE A 265 -8.57 9.26 4.29
CA PHE A 265 -8.42 10.05 5.50
C PHE A 265 -9.74 10.30 6.22
N LEU A 266 -10.80 10.60 5.47
CA LEU A 266 -12.16 10.72 5.98
C LEU A 266 -13.07 9.96 5.04
N ASN A 267 -13.76 8.98 5.54
CA ASN A 267 -14.63 8.17 4.72
C ASN A 267 -16.09 8.35 5.09
N ASP A 268 -16.90 8.86 4.17
CA ASP A 268 -18.35 8.73 4.28
C ASP A 268 -18.82 7.27 4.39
N LYS A 269 -17.94 6.31 4.08
CA LYS A 269 -18.16 4.88 4.27
C LYS A 269 -18.00 4.39 5.72
N ILE A 270 -17.51 5.21 6.65
CA ILE A 270 -17.65 4.95 8.09
C ILE A 270 -19.13 4.62 8.41
N ARG A 271 -20.07 5.31 7.75
CA ARG A 271 -21.50 5.01 7.83
C ARG A 271 -21.91 3.62 7.32
N LEU A 272 -21.09 2.93 6.54
CA LEU A 272 -21.39 1.56 6.11
C LEU A 272 -20.97 0.53 7.16
N HIS A 273 -19.94 0.83 7.97
CA HIS A 273 -19.54 0.01 9.11
C HIS A 273 -20.44 0.24 10.34
N GLU A 274 -21.01 1.44 10.53
CA GLU A 274 -22.02 1.69 11.56
C GLU A 274 -23.23 0.72 11.45
N LYS A 275 -23.54 0.24 10.25
CA LYS A 275 -24.61 -0.75 10.05
C LYS A 275 -24.25 -2.18 10.41
N SER A 276 -22.94 -2.51 10.44
CA SER A 276 -22.46 -3.85 10.80
C SER A 276 -22.14 -4.00 12.28
N GLY A 277 -22.13 -2.91 13.06
CA GLY A 277 -21.73 -2.92 14.47
C GLY A 277 -20.22 -3.15 14.68
N GLU A 278 -19.43 -3.08 13.62
CA GLU A 278 -17.98 -3.16 13.69
C GLU A 278 -17.40 -1.79 14.12
N GLU A 279 -16.37 -1.81 14.97
CA GLU A 279 -15.72 -0.60 15.47
C GLU A 279 -15.22 0.29 14.33
N GLU A 280 -15.36 1.60 14.50
CA GLU A 280 -14.86 2.60 13.55
C GLU A 280 -13.37 2.39 13.28
N ASN A 281 -13.01 2.32 12.02
CA ASN A 281 -11.62 2.31 11.62
C ASN A 281 -11.05 3.72 11.72
N LEU A 282 -10.05 3.91 12.57
CA LEU A 282 -9.26 5.12 12.60
C LEU A 282 -8.46 5.21 11.31
N MET A 283 -8.86 6.10 10.43
CA MET A 283 -8.40 6.23 9.05
C MET A 283 -6.99 6.77 8.89
N CYS A 284 -6.38 7.17 9.99
CA CYS A 284 -4.99 7.56 10.03
C CYS A 284 -4.24 6.59 10.94
N PRO A 285 -3.17 5.97 10.47
CA PRO A 285 -2.35 5.15 11.34
C PRO A 285 -1.88 6.02 12.51
N ILE A 286 -2.10 5.54 13.74
CA ILE A 286 -1.57 6.16 14.94
C ILE A 286 -0.08 5.88 14.91
N LEU A 287 0.70 6.91 14.60
CA LEU A 287 2.14 6.81 14.63
C LEU A 287 2.64 7.11 16.05
N ASP A 288 3.59 6.29 16.50
CA ASP A 288 4.33 6.56 17.71
C ASP A 288 4.97 7.96 17.62
N PRO A 289 5.13 8.72 18.75
CA PRO A 289 5.82 10.00 18.77
C PRO A 289 7.26 9.97 18.25
N PHE A 290 7.85 8.79 18.02
CA PHE A 290 9.15 8.63 17.35
C PHE A 290 9.10 8.80 15.82
N TRP A 291 7.93 9.02 15.24
CA TRP A 291 7.78 9.25 13.81
C TRP A 291 7.66 10.74 13.51
N ARG A 292 8.47 11.23 12.59
CA ARG A 292 8.38 12.58 12.03
C ARG A 292 7.74 12.56 10.67
N VAL A 293 6.56 13.15 10.56
CA VAL A 293 5.85 13.27 9.28
C VAL A 293 6.59 14.26 8.39
N LYS A 294 7.02 13.81 7.22
CA LYS A 294 7.70 14.64 6.20
C LYS A 294 6.77 15.04 5.08
N TYR A 295 5.77 14.23 4.78
CA TYR A 295 4.83 14.48 3.71
C TYR A 295 3.45 13.97 4.12
N PHE A 296 2.43 14.81 3.98
CA PHE A 296 1.04 14.46 4.24
C PHE A 296 0.14 15.30 3.36
N LYS A 297 -0.27 14.78 2.21
CA LYS A 297 -1.06 15.49 1.21
C LYS A 297 -1.90 14.53 0.38
N ILE A 298 -2.87 15.10 -0.34
CA ILE A 298 -3.61 14.38 -1.38
C ILE A 298 -2.64 13.99 -2.50
N ASN A 299 -2.78 12.75 -2.99
CA ASN A 299 -2.10 12.33 -4.20
C ASN A 299 -2.81 12.93 -5.44
N PRO A 300 -2.20 13.87 -6.16
CA PRO A 300 -2.84 14.55 -7.29
C PRO A 300 -3.08 13.63 -8.49
N VAL A 301 -2.33 12.55 -8.64
CA VAL A 301 -2.53 11.54 -9.70
C VAL A 301 -3.88 10.82 -9.56
N LEU A 302 -4.47 10.87 -8.37
CA LEU A 302 -5.76 10.25 -8.05
C LEU A 302 -6.93 11.22 -8.02
N ILE A 303 -6.68 12.52 -8.18
CA ILE A 303 -7.75 13.51 -8.24
C ILE A 303 -8.52 13.29 -9.54
N THR A 304 -9.63 12.59 -9.44
CA THR A 304 -10.63 12.54 -10.51
C THR A 304 -11.65 13.66 -10.29
N LYS A 305 -12.44 13.97 -11.31
CA LYS A 305 -13.58 14.90 -11.16
C LYS A 305 -14.64 14.40 -10.16
N ASP A 306 -14.59 13.12 -9.81
CA ASP A 306 -15.44 12.52 -8.78
C ASP A 306 -14.92 12.87 -7.39
N SER A 307 -15.83 13.38 -6.56
CA SER A 307 -15.55 13.83 -5.17
C SER A 307 -15.00 12.70 -4.26
N SER A 308 -15.22 11.45 -4.62
CA SER A 308 -14.78 10.29 -3.84
C SER A 308 -13.25 10.09 -3.76
N SER A 309 -12.51 10.61 -4.75
CA SER A 309 -11.04 10.49 -4.77
C SER A 309 -10.31 11.55 -3.95
N ARG A 310 -11.02 12.58 -3.46
CA ARG A 310 -10.44 13.69 -2.68
C ARG A 310 -10.02 13.31 -1.26
N ASN A 311 -10.44 12.15 -0.79
CA ASN A 311 -10.19 11.71 0.58
C ASN A 311 -8.96 10.80 0.74
N TYR A 312 -8.25 10.51 -0.34
CA TYR A 312 -7.02 9.73 -0.27
C TYR A 312 -5.82 10.62 0.04
N LEU A 313 -5.11 10.29 1.10
CA LEU A 313 -3.91 10.99 1.54
C LEU A 313 -2.69 10.08 1.45
N GLU A 314 -1.60 10.69 1.02
CA GLU A 314 -0.25 10.12 1.12
C GLU A 314 0.39 10.62 2.41
N LEU A 315 0.93 9.70 3.17
CA LEU A 315 1.74 9.95 4.36
C LEU A 315 3.14 9.38 4.15
N CYS A 316 4.16 10.18 4.39
CA CYS A 316 5.52 9.70 4.59
C CYS A 316 6.03 10.16 5.95
N ALA A 317 6.41 9.21 6.78
CA ALA A 317 6.95 9.47 8.11
C ALA A 317 8.32 8.79 8.27
N TRP A 318 9.27 9.53 8.84
CA TRP A 318 10.61 9.05 9.13
C TRP A 318 10.74 8.73 10.61
N ARG A 319 11.41 7.63 10.93
CA ARG A 319 11.73 7.31 12.32
C ARG A 319 12.77 8.27 12.84
N ILE A 320 12.55 8.79 14.06
CA ILE A 320 13.49 9.66 14.75
C ILE A 320 14.18 8.82 15.81
N ASP A 321 15.50 8.89 15.88
CA ASP A 321 16.24 8.32 16.99
C ASP A 321 15.75 8.93 18.31
N SER A 322 15.49 8.10 19.30
CA SER A 322 15.03 8.51 20.64
C SER A 322 15.96 9.58 21.28
N ASN A 323 17.24 9.56 20.94
CA ASN A 323 18.22 10.56 21.39
C ASN A 323 18.08 11.93 20.69
N GLN A 324 17.34 12.01 19.58
CA GLN A 324 17.10 13.27 18.84
C GLN A 324 15.76 13.90 19.22
N ARG A 325 15.00 13.29 20.10
CA ARG A 325 13.71 13.78 20.53
C ARG A 325 13.91 14.95 21.53
N ASN A 326 13.56 16.16 21.09
CA ASN A 326 13.40 17.30 21.96
C ASN A 326 11.92 17.64 22.05
N GLU A 327 11.31 17.38 23.21
CA GLU A 327 9.86 17.60 23.44
C GLU A 327 9.46 19.06 23.20
N ASP A 328 10.28 20.02 23.63
CA ASP A 328 10.02 21.44 23.38
C ASP A 328 9.96 21.77 21.90
N THR A 329 10.85 21.17 21.10
CA THR A 329 10.86 21.35 19.64
C THR A 329 9.61 20.73 19.01
N LEU A 330 9.16 19.56 19.47
CA LEU A 330 7.94 18.92 18.99
C LEU A 330 6.70 19.75 19.31
N ILE A 331 6.62 20.32 20.52
CA ILE A 331 5.52 21.20 20.93
C ILE A 331 5.50 22.47 20.09
N GLN A 332 6.67 23.08 19.82
CA GLN A 332 6.77 24.25 18.96
C GLN A 332 6.35 23.95 17.52
N GLU A 333 6.81 22.81 16.95
CA GLU A 333 6.42 22.37 15.62
C GLU A 333 4.92 22.09 15.53
N ALA A 334 4.33 21.42 16.55
CA ALA A 334 2.91 21.19 16.66
C ALA A 334 2.10 22.50 16.67
N SER A 335 2.52 23.45 17.47
CA SER A 335 1.88 24.77 17.57
C SER A 335 1.98 25.55 16.25
N ALA A 336 3.11 25.49 15.58
CA ALA A 336 3.29 26.11 14.26
C ALA A 336 2.37 25.50 13.20
N LEU A 337 2.24 24.16 13.16
CA LEU A 337 1.35 23.47 12.25
C LEU A 337 -0.12 23.76 12.52
N PHE A 338 -0.50 23.86 13.79
CA PHE A 338 -1.85 24.26 14.19
C PHE A 338 -2.17 25.67 13.67
N ASN A 339 -1.28 26.63 13.89
CA ASN A 339 -1.46 27.99 13.42
C ASN A 339 -1.52 28.07 11.88
N ILE A 340 -0.74 27.23 11.17
CA ILE A 340 -0.80 27.12 9.70
C ILE A 340 -2.15 26.54 9.29
N ALA A 341 -2.68 25.54 10.01
CA ALA A 341 -3.99 24.97 9.71
C ALA A 341 -5.09 26.04 9.73
N GLU A 342 -5.08 26.91 10.73
CA GLU A 342 -6.10 27.97 10.90
C GLU A 342 -6.12 29.01 9.75
N ILE A 343 -5.10 29.06 8.90
CA ILE A 343 -5.06 29.91 7.71
C ILE A 343 -5.94 29.33 6.58
N TYR A 344 -6.15 28.03 6.57
CA TYR A 344 -6.95 27.35 5.55
C TYR A 344 -8.43 27.25 5.93
N PRO A 345 -9.34 27.17 4.95
CA PRO A 345 -10.76 26.94 5.25
C PRO A 345 -10.94 25.64 6.03
N LYS A 346 -11.67 25.69 7.16
CA LYS A 346 -11.99 24.51 7.97
C LYS A 346 -12.61 23.41 7.12
N GLY A 347 -12.12 22.18 7.27
CA GLY A 347 -12.53 21.04 6.46
C GLY A 347 -11.87 20.94 5.09
N SER A 348 -10.96 21.88 4.72
CA SER A 348 -10.10 21.68 3.55
C SER A 348 -9.02 20.63 3.82
N ASN A 349 -8.47 20.04 2.77
CA ASN A 349 -7.42 19.03 2.92
C ASN A 349 -6.13 19.59 3.56
N ASP A 350 -5.78 20.85 3.26
CA ASP A 350 -4.63 21.48 3.88
C ASP A 350 -4.87 21.80 5.37
N TRP A 351 -6.11 22.17 5.73
CA TRP A 351 -6.53 22.30 7.13
C TRP A 351 -6.37 20.98 7.88
N PHE A 352 -6.98 19.90 7.38
CA PHE A 352 -6.86 18.57 7.97
C PHE A 352 -5.41 18.10 8.08
N GLY A 353 -4.64 18.20 7.01
CA GLY A 353 -3.25 17.76 6.98
C GLY A 353 -2.40 18.43 8.07
N ASN A 354 -2.54 19.73 8.26
CA ASN A 354 -1.78 20.44 9.29
C ASN A 354 -2.32 20.20 10.70
N MET A 355 -3.65 20.09 10.87
CA MET A 355 -4.26 19.74 12.15
C MET A 355 -3.80 18.38 12.65
N TRP A 356 -3.82 17.36 11.79
CA TRP A 356 -3.38 16.02 12.16
C TRP A 356 -1.89 15.93 12.45
N ARG A 357 -1.05 16.60 11.69
CA ARG A 357 0.39 16.66 11.98
C ARG A 357 0.65 17.33 13.32
N SER A 358 -0.07 18.41 13.64
CA SER A 358 -0.03 19.08 14.92
C SER A 358 -0.42 18.12 16.06
N TYR A 359 -1.52 17.40 15.91
CA TYR A 359 -2.01 16.42 16.88
C TYR A 359 -1.01 15.29 17.13
N TRP A 360 -0.39 14.73 16.08
CA TRP A 360 0.60 13.67 16.26
C TRP A 360 1.86 14.12 16.97
N LEU A 361 2.27 15.38 16.76
CA LEU A 361 3.42 15.93 17.48
C LEU A 361 3.11 16.28 18.94
N ASN A 362 1.87 16.64 19.23
CA ASN A 362 1.40 16.94 20.57
C ASN A 362 -0.10 16.56 20.75
N PRO A 363 -0.39 15.32 21.16
CA PRO A 363 -1.77 14.86 21.34
C PRO A 363 -2.59 15.66 22.37
N ALA A 364 -1.93 16.40 23.30
CA ALA A 364 -2.60 17.24 24.26
C ALA A 364 -3.28 18.49 23.64
N MET A 365 -2.97 18.83 22.38
CA MET A 365 -3.62 19.97 21.69
C MET A 365 -5.10 19.69 21.33
N GLU A 366 -5.53 18.44 21.25
CA GLU A 366 -6.93 18.09 20.93
C GLU A 366 -7.90 18.50 22.03
N THR A 367 -7.49 18.40 23.31
CA THR A 367 -8.35 18.65 24.46
C THR A 367 -8.68 20.12 24.69
N ALA A 368 -8.01 21.03 24.00
CA ALA A 368 -8.20 22.47 24.18
C ALA A 368 -9.28 23.08 23.26
N GLN A 369 -9.85 22.30 22.31
CA GLN A 369 -10.77 22.82 21.27
C GLN A 369 -12.04 21.98 21.03
N ALA A 370 -12.24 20.89 21.76
CA ALA A 370 -13.50 20.15 21.77
C ALA A 370 -14.47 20.80 22.77
#